data_a3707ea378e0aab06af45aa620bf4092
#
_entry.id   a3707ea378e0aab06af45aa620bf4092
#
_cell.length_a   1.000
_cell.length_b   1.000
_cell.length_c   1.000
_cell.angle_alpha   90.00
_cell.angle_beta   90.00
_cell.angle_gamma   90.00
#
_symmetry.space_group_name_H-M   'P 1'
#
loop_
_entity.id
_entity.type
_entity.pdbx_description
1 polymer ?
#
loop_
_entity_poly.entity_id
_entity_poly.type
_entity_poly.pdbx_seq_one_letter_code
_entity_poly.pdbx_strand_id
1 'polypeptide(L)'
;PMCISTKSDLILRDFDLIDELSNIVPVRIAVTITTLNEKLSSLIEPNVISPLKRLEILKEFKKTKATVAIHTMPVMPFITEDELENIFKTAKENNIDYCAADALKLCGECRKIFLNFVRENFPNHYKKYLYIYGSSGILKDDYKEKMYKKIKALEEKYNISYKTREELHKEKINTQKEEMLLF
;
A
#
# COMPACT_ATOMS: atom_id res chain seq x y z
N PRO A 1 3.35 6.34 19.50
CA PRO A 1 3.57 5.84 18.15
C PRO A 1 2.86 6.68 17.10
N MET A 2 3.51 6.88 15.96
CA MET A 2 3.02 7.70 14.86
C MET A 2 2.93 6.87 13.58
N CYS A 3 1.92 7.15 12.75
CA CYS A 3 1.82 6.59 11.40
C CYS A 3 1.52 7.71 10.42
N ILE A 4 2.36 7.85 9.40
CA ILE A 4 2.17 8.82 8.33
C ILE A 4 1.95 8.03 7.03
N SER A 5 0.86 8.34 6.33
CA SER A 5 0.58 7.80 4.99
C SER A 5 0.52 8.95 4.00
N THR A 6 1.27 8.84 2.91
CA THR A 6 1.41 9.94 1.94
C THR A 6 1.48 9.45 0.49
N LYS A 7 1.21 10.36 -0.44
CA LYS A 7 1.48 10.23 -1.89
C LYS A 7 2.44 11.31 -2.39
N SER A 8 3.07 12.06 -1.46
CA SER A 8 3.91 13.21 -1.75
C SER A 8 5.29 13.06 -1.17
N ASP A 9 6.28 13.57 -1.88
CA ASP A 9 7.68 13.67 -1.43
C ASP A 9 7.92 14.83 -0.44
N LEU A 10 6.92 15.64 -0.17
CA LEU A 10 7.01 16.70 0.85
C LEU A 10 7.36 16.16 2.24
N ILE A 11 7.09 14.90 2.52
CA ILE A 11 7.48 14.26 3.78
C ILE A 11 9.00 14.26 3.99
N LEU A 12 9.79 14.29 2.91
CA LEU A 12 11.25 14.33 2.98
C LEU A 12 11.79 15.63 3.59
N ARG A 13 10.99 16.71 3.54
CA ARG A 13 11.32 17.97 4.22
C ARG A 13 11.51 17.78 5.72
N ASP A 14 10.72 16.90 6.31
CA ASP A 14 10.66 16.66 7.75
C ASP A 14 11.47 15.38 8.14
N PHE A 15 12.40 14.94 7.27
CA PHE A 15 13.17 13.70 7.44
C PHE A 15 13.90 13.67 8.79
N ASP A 16 14.63 14.74 9.14
CA ASP A 16 15.42 14.79 10.37
C ASP A 16 14.55 14.68 11.62
N LEU A 17 13.40 15.36 11.63
CA LEU A 17 12.43 15.29 12.73
C LEU A 17 11.83 13.88 12.87
N ILE A 18 11.56 13.22 11.75
CA ILE A 18 11.01 11.86 11.73
C ILE A 18 12.07 10.86 12.17
N ASP A 19 13.32 11.05 11.76
CA ASP A 19 14.43 10.21 12.20
C ASP A 19 14.63 10.32 13.72
N GLU A 20 14.74 11.53 14.25
CA GLU A 20 14.82 11.77 15.70
C GLU A 20 13.66 11.12 16.46
N LEU A 21 12.43 11.33 15.98
CA LEU A 21 11.24 10.74 16.59
C LEU A 21 11.26 9.20 16.54
N SER A 22 11.79 8.62 15.46
CA SER A 22 11.86 7.16 15.29
C SER A 22 12.81 6.49 16.30
N ASN A 23 13.75 7.25 16.87
CA ASN A 23 14.61 6.80 17.95
C ASN A 23 13.92 6.77 19.33
N ILE A 24 12.82 7.51 19.48
CA ILE A 24 12.10 7.68 20.76
C ILE A 24 10.83 6.82 20.81
N VAL A 25 10.07 6.80 19.71
CA VAL A 25 8.79 6.07 19.60
C VAL A 25 8.69 5.30 18.31
N PRO A 26 7.86 4.24 18.24
CA PRO A 26 7.58 3.55 16.97
C PRO A 26 6.94 4.50 15.96
N VAL A 27 7.63 4.71 14.83
CA VAL A 27 7.17 5.49 13.68
C VAL A 27 6.96 4.56 12.49
N ARG A 28 5.91 4.79 11.74
CA ARG A 28 5.60 4.10 10.51
C ARG A 28 5.40 5.10 9.38
N ILE A 29 6.11 4.92 8.29
CA ILE A 29 5.96 5.69 7.06
C ILE A 29 5.39 4.77 5.98
N ALA A 30 4.25 5.14 5.44
CA ALA A 30 3.63 4.41 4.35
C ALA A 30 3.43 5.31 3.13
N VAL A 31 3.72 4.78 1.95
CA VAL A 31 3.32 5.42 0.69
C VAL A 31 2.25 4.59 -0.01
N THR A 32 1.32 5.27 -0.67
CA THR A 32 0.31 4.57 -1.47
C THR A 32 0.89 4.30 -2.86
N ILE A 33 0.93 3.03 -3.27
CA ILE A 33 1.27 2.60 -4.63
C ILE A 33 0.21 1.58 -5.06
N THR A 34 -0.69 2.00 -5.95
CA THR A 34 -1.78 1.16 -6.46
C THR A 34 -1.42 0.48 -7.78
N THR A 35 -0.43 0.99 -8.49
CA THR A 35 0.17 0.44 -9.71
C THR A 35 1.60 0.97 -9.86
N LEU A 36 2.46 0.20 -10.50
CA LEU A 36 3.80 0.63 -10.91
C LEU A 36 3.83 1.16 -12.35
N ASN A 37 2.73 0.99 -13.09
CA ASN A 37 2.58 1.53 -14.43
C ASN A 37 2.33 3.05 -14.35
N GLU A 38 3.29 3.86 -14.82
CA GLU A 38 3.22 5.32 -14.74
C GLU A 38 2.04 5.92 -15.51
N LYS A 39 1.69 5.38 -16.68
CA LYS A 39 0.55 5.85 -17.47
C LYS A 39 -0.76 5.59 -16.72
N LEU A 40 -0.91 4.39 -16.17
CA LEU A 40 -2.08 4.04 -15.38
C LEU A 40 -2.14 4.86 -14.10
N SER A 41 -1.02 5.07 -13.41
CA SER A 41 -0.93 5.92 -12.22
C SER A 41 -1.36 7.35 -12.51
N SER A 42 -0.85 7.95 -13.59
CA SER A 42 -1.23 9.33 -13.98
C SER A 42 -2.70 9.47 -14.38
N LEU A 43 -3.30 8.40 -14.93
CA LEU A 43 -4.71 8.36 -15.26
C LEU A 43 -5.60 8.28 -14.00
N ILE A 44 -5.22 7.45 -13.03
CA ILE A 44 -6.00 7.22 -11.80
C ILE A 44 -5.78 8.34 -10.78
N GLU A 45 -4.55 8.84 -10.68
CA GLU A 45 -4.11 9.83 -9.69
C GLU A 45 -3.39 10.99 -10.38
N PRO A 46 -4.10 11.84 -11.11
CA PRO A 46 -3.48 13.01 -11.74
C PRO A 46 -2.90 13.95 -10.68
N ASN A 47 -1.81 14.63 -11.03
CA ASN A 47 -1.15 15.64 -10.18
C ASN A 47 -0.45 15.12 -8.91
N VAL A 48 -0.11 13.86 -8.86
CA VAL A 48 0.74 13.29 -7.79
C VAL A 48 2.04 12.75 -8.38
N ILE A 49 3.05 12.62 -7.53
CA ILE A 49 4.35 12.08 -7.97
C ILE A 49 4.24 10.63 -8.42
N SER A 50 5.13 10.22 -9.33
CA SER A 50 5.13 8.86 -9.91
C SER A 50 5.31 7.77 -8.84
N PRO A 51 4.85 6.53 -9.10
CA PRO A 51 5.05 5.40 -8.20
C PRO A 51 6.51 5.16 -7.85
N LEU A 52 7.43 5.33 -8.80
CA LEU A 52 8.87 5.18 -8.56
C LEU A 52 9.41 6.24 -7.61
N LYS A 53 8.99 7.50 -7.76
CA LYS A 53 9.36 8.55 -6.79
C LYS A 53 8.81 8.27 -5.40
N ARG A 54 7.61 7.69 -5.29
CA ARG A 54 7.06 7.27 -3.99
C ARG A 54 7.89 6.14 -3.37
N LEU A 55 8.42 5.22 -4.18
CA LEU A 55 9.31 4.16 -3.69
C LEU A 55 10.63 4.74 -3.16
N GLU A 56 11.19 5.78 -3.81
CA GLU A 56 12.40 6.45 -3.33
C GLU A 56 12.21 7.07 -1.93
N ILE A 57 11.02 7.60 -1.63
CA ILE A 57 10.70 8.08 -0.27
C ILE A 57 10.92 6.97 0.77
N LEU A 58 10.42 5.77 0.50
CA LEU A 58 10.58 4.65 1.42
C LEU A 58 12.05 4.25 1.58
N LYS A 59 12.83 4.26 0.48
CA LYS A 59 14.27 3.99 0.54
C LYS A 59 15.01 4.99 1.43
N GLU A 60 14.65 6.27 1.38
CA GLU A 60 15.23 7.26 2.28
C GLU A 60 14.90 6.94 3.74
N PHE A 61 13.63 6.69 4.05
CA PHE A 61 13.23 6.38 5.43
C PHE A 61 13.71 5.01 5.93
N LYS A 62 14.15 4.09 5.06
CA LYS A 62 14.87 2.87 5.49
C LYS A 62 16.18 3.16 6.19
N LYS A 63 16.78 4.34 6.00
CA LYS A 63 17.99 4.77 6.70
C LYS A 63 17.73 5.12 8.17
N THR A 64 16.46 5.25 8.57
CA THR A 64 16.01 5.56 9.93
C THR A 64 15.51 4.30 10.65
N LYS A 65 15.10 4.44 11.92
CA LYS A 65 14.42 3.37 12.67
C LYS A 65 12.92 3.27 12.36
N ALA A 66 12.38 4.10 11.47
CA ALA A 66 10.99 4.01 11.07
C ALA A 66 10.71 2.70 10.32
N THR A 67 9.52 2.13 10.53
CA THR A 67 9.00 1.05 9.71
C THR A 67 8.46 1.64 8.41
N VAL A 68 8.85 1.09 7.26
CA VAL A 68 8.39 1.56 5.96
C VAL A 68 7.43 0.58 5.30
N ALA A 69 6.40 1.10 4.63
CA ALA A 69 5.33 0.27 4.08
C ALA A 69 4.84 0.79 2.72
N ILE A 70 4.37 -0.15 1.89
CA ILE A 70 3.54 0.16 0.72
C ILE A 70 2.08 -0.11 1.07
N HIS A 71 1.22 0.90 0.87
CA HIS A 71 -0.22 0.73 0.91
C HIS A 71 -0.76 0.62 -0.51
N THR A 72 -1.19 -0.59 -0.90
CA THR A 72 -1.90 -0.84 -2.17
C THR A 72 -3.40 -0.76 -1.90
N MET A 73 -3.84 0.45 -1.56
CA MET A 73 -5.22 0.74 -1.21
C MET A 73 -5.68 2.01 -1.93
N PRO A 74 -6.73 1.88 -2.76
CA PRO A 74 -7.52 0.70 -3.05
C PRO A 74 -6.95 -0.18 -4.18
N VAL A 75 -7.13 -1.50 -4.07
CA VAL A 75 -7.00 -2.41 -5.21
C VAL A 75 -8.27 -2.29 -6.04
N MET A 76 -8.12 -1.91 -7.31
CA MET A 76 -9.22 -1.78 -8.26
C MET A 76 -9.32 -3.05 -9.09
N PRO A 77 -10.41 -3.86 -8.94
CA PRO A 77 -10.64 -5.06 -9.74
C PRO A 77 -10.45 -4.81 -11.25
N PHE A 78 -9.82 -5.71 -11.95
CA PHE A 78 -9.56 -5.63 -13.41
C PHE A 78 -8.70 -4.45 -13.89
N ILE A 79 -8.32 -3.51 -13.03
CA ILE A 79 -7.55 -2.31 -13.40
C ILE A 79 -6.16 -2.36 -12.76
N THR A 80 -6.08 -2.47 -11.42
CA THR A 80 -4.80 -2.55 -10.71
C THR A 80 -4.57 -3.89 -10.01
N GLU A 81 -5.54 -4.79 -10.03
CA GLU A 81 -5.43 -6.10 -9.36
C GLU A 81 -4.30 -6.97 -9.91
N ASP A 82 -4.00 -6.86 -11.22
CA ASP A 82 -2.91 -7.62 -11.85
C ASP A 82 -1.53 -7.04 -11.52
N GLU A 83 -1.47 -5.80 -11.03
CA GLU A 83 -0.22 -5.16 -10.57
C GLU A 83 0.22 -5.63 -9.18
N LEU A 84 -0.66 -6.29 -8.41
CA LEU A 84 -0.37 -6.71 -7.03
C LEU A 84 0.94 -7.50 -6.95
N GLU A 85 1.16 -8.47 -7.82
CA GLU A 85 2.38 -9.29 -7.78
C GLU A 85 3.63 -8.45 -8.01
N ASN A 86 3.61 -7.54 -8.97
CA ASN A 86 4.73 -6.64 -9.25
C ASN A 86 5.02 -5.72 -8.07
N ILE A 87 3.97 -5.23 -7.38
CA ILE A 87 4.11 -4.37 -6.20
C ILE A 87 4.74 -5.16 -5.05
N PHE A 88 4.27 -6.37 -4.74
CA PHE A 88 4.83 -7.21 -3.68
C PHE A 88 6.28 -7.63 -3.99
N LYS A 89 6.57 -7.98 -5.24
CA LYS A 89 7.94 -8.27 -5.70
C LYS A 89 8.85 -7.05 -5.51
N THR A 90 8.42 -5.88 -5.97
CA THR A 90 9.17 -4.62 -5.83
C THR A 90 9.39 -4.26 -4.36
N ALA A 91 8.40 -4.47 -3.50
CA ALA A 91 8.54 -4.26 -2.07
C ALA A 91 9.63 -5.17 -1.49
N LYS A 92 9.65 -6.45 -1.86
CA LYS A 92 10.67 -7.41 -1.43
C LYS A 92 12.06 -7.02 -1.88
N GLU A 93 12.21 -6.68 -3.16
CA GLU A 93 13.49 -6.28 -3.77
C GLU A 93 14.08 -5.01 -3.13
N ASN A 94 13.22 -4.14 -2.59
CA ASN A 94 13.61 -2.90 -1.92
C ASN A 94 13.59 -2.99 -0.39
N ASN A 95 13.51 -4.20 0.18
CA ASN A 95 13.51 -4.44 1.62
C ASN A 95 12.45 -3.62 2.38
N ILE A 96 11.27 -3.42 1.78
CA ILE A 96 10.12 -2.79 2.44
C ILE A 96 9.60 -3.72 3.54
N ASP A 97 9.28 -3.17 4.70
CA ASP A 97 8.97 -3.97 5.89
C ASP A 97 7.64 -4.72 5.76
N TYR A 98 6.63 -4.10 5.10
CA TYR A 98 5.38 -4.77 4.77
C TYR A 98 4.60 -4.09 3.65
N CYS A 99 3.67 -4.83 3.05
CA CYS A 99 2.62 -4.32 2.17
C CYS A 99 1.26 -4.49 2.84
N ALA A 100 0.37 -3.52 2.63
CA ALA A 100 -1.03 -3.64 2.99
C ALA A 100 -1.89 -3.39 1.76
N ALA A 101 -2.81 -4.29 1.47
CA ALA A 101 -3.71 -4.20 0.33
C ALA A 101 -5.17 -4.33 0.78
N ASP A 102 -6.05 -3.48 0.28
CA ASP A 102 -7.49 -3.54 0.54
C ASP A 102 -8.27 -3.21 -0.73
N ALA A 103 -9.42 -3.84 -0.86
CA ALA A 103 -10.29 -3.67 -2.02
C ALA A 103 -10.94 -2.29 -2.06
N LEU A 104 -11.17 -1.79 -3.27
CA LEU A 104 -11.93 -0.57 -3.50
C LEU A 104 -13.34 -0.69 -2.92
N LYS A 105 -13.79 0.36 -2.23
CA LYS A 105 -15.16 0.52 -1.72
C LYS A 105 -15.82 1.69 -2.45
N LEU A 106 -16.99 1.45 -3.04
CA LEU A 106 -17.71 2.43 -3.86
C LEU A 106 -18.99 2.91 -3.13
N CYS A 107 -18.78 3.75 -2.10
CA CYS A 107 -19.88 4.29 -1.30
C CYS A 107 -20.22 5.74 -1.68
N GLY A 108 -21.49 6.10 -1.60
CA GLY A 108 -21.97 7.46 -1.83
C GLY A 108 -21.59 8.02 -3.21
N GLU A 109 -21.22 9.29 -3.27
CA GLU A 109 -20.85 9.98 -4.52
C GLU A 109 -19.59 9.40 -5.18
N CYS A 110 -18.66 8.82 -4.41
CA CYS A 110 -17.48 8.15 -4.97
C CYS A 110 -17.86 7.08 -5.98
N ARG A 111 -18.97 6.36 -5.75
CA ARG A 111 -19.48 5.34 -6.68
C ARG A 111 -19.78 5.91 -8.06
N LYS A 112 -20.52 7.01 -8.10
CA LYS A 112 -20.94 7.67 -9.35
C LYS A 112 -19.72 8.17 -10.13
N ILE A 113 -18.82 8.86 -9.45
CA ILE A 113 -17.59 9.39 -10.03
C ILE A 113 -16.73 8.26 -10.59
N PHE A 114 -16.49 7.22 -9.80
CA PHE A 114 -15.64 6.10 -10.21
C PHE A 114 -16.26 5.28 -11.35
N LEU A 115 -17.57 5.01 -11.32
CA LEU A 115 -18.24 4.30 -12.42
C LEU A 115 -18.22 5.10 -13.72
N ASN A 116 -18.33 6.43 -13.67
CA ASN A 116 -18.14 7.27 -14.85
C ASN A 116 -16.70 7.17 -15.37
N PHE A 117 -15.71 7.27 -14.49
CA PHE A 117 -14.31 7.08 -14.85
C PHE A 117 -14.06 5.72 -15.53
N VAL A 118 -14.62 4.63 -14.97
CA VAL A 118 -14.50 3.29 -15.58
C VAL A 118 -15.20 3.23 -16.94
N ARG A 119 -16.37 3.84 -17.09
CA ARG A 119 -17.10 3.86 -18.36
C ARG A 119 -16.32 4.57 -19.47
N GLU A 120 -15.63 5.65 -19.12
CA GLU A 120 -14.88 6.48 -20.06
C GLU A 120 -13.53 5.85 -20.41
N ASN A 121 -12.80 5.33 -19.44
CA ASN A 121 -11.42 4.89 -19.63
C ASN A 121 -11.27 3.36 -19.76
N PHE A 122 -12.23 2.58 -19.24
CA PHE A 122 -12.22 1.11 -19.23
C PHE A 122 -13.59 0.52 -19.59
N PRO A 123 -14.17 0.87 -20.75
CA PRO A 123 -15.56 0.51 -21.10
C PRO A 123 -15.84 -1.00 -21.03
N ASN A 124 -14.84 -1.84 -21.34
CA ASN A 124 -14.94 -3.29 -21.28
C ASN A 124 -15.11 -3.83 -19.85
N HIS A 125 -14.78 -3.03 -18.84
CA HIS A 125 -14.91 -3.40 -17.41
C HIS A 125 -16.17 -2.82 -16.76
N TYR A 126 -16.84 -1.85 -17.38
CA TYR A 126 -17.98 -1.16 -16.78
C TYR A 126 -19.09 -2.10 -16.31
N LYS A 127 -19.55 -3.01 -17.19
CA LYS A 127 -20.58 -4.00 -16.81
C LYS A 127 -20.10 -4.96 -15.72
N LYS A 128 -18.82 -5.33 -15.71
CA LYS A 128 -18.23 -6.17 -14.65
C LYS A 128 -18.27 -5.44 -13.30
N TYR A 129 -17.93 -4.16 -13.27
CA TYR A 129 -18.03 -3.34 -12.05
C TYR A 129 -19.45 -3.26 -11.50
N LEU A 130 -20.44 -3.01 -12.37
CA LEU A 130 -21.86 -3.02 -11.95
C LEU A 130 -22.25 -4.37 -11.34
N TYR A 131 -21.75 -5.46 -11.89
CA TYR A 131 -22.05 -6.80 -11.39
C TYR A 131 -21.40 -7.09 -10.03
N ILE A 132 -20.06 -6.84 -9.89
CA ILE A 132 -19.34 -7.23 -8.68
C ILE A 132 -19.60 -6.32 -7.48
N TYR A 133 -20.01 -5.06 -7.70
CA TYR A 133 -20.36 -4.12 -6.63
C TYR A 133 -21.87 -4.02 -6.35
N GLY A 134 -22.71 -4.49 -7.23
CA GLY A 134 -24.17 -4.40 -7.07
C GLY A 134 -24.65 -2.98 -6.72
N SER A 135 -25.64 -2.85 -5.86
CA SER A 135 -26.12 -1.57 -5.33
C SER A 135 -25.40 -1.12 -4.06
N SER A 136 -24.83 -2.04 -3.30
CA SER A 136 -24.20 -1.77 -1.99
C SER A 136 -22.91 -0.96 -2.06
N GLY A 137 -22.23 -1.00 -3.20
CA GLY A 137 -20.88 -0.40 -3.33
C GLY A 137 -19.75 -1.19 -2.65
N ILE A 138 -20.08 -2.36 -2.11
CA ILE A 138 -19.12 -3.31 -1.53
C ILE A 138 -18.98 -4.48 -2.50
N LEU A 139 -17.78 -5.00 -2.63
CA LEU A 139 -17.51 -6.19 -3.45
C LEU A 139 -18.38 -7.36 -2.97
N LYS A 140 -18.93 -8.12 -3.92
CA LYS A 140 -19.57 -9.39 -3.64
C LYS A 140 -18.60 -10.35 -2.95
N ASP A 141 -19.10 -11.14 -2.03
CA ASP A 141 -18.28 -11.98 -1.15
C ASP A 141 -17.40 -12.98 -1.92
N ASP A 142 -17.92 -13.57 -2.99
CA ASP A 142 -17.20 -14.52 -3.83
C ASP A 142 -15.96 -13.87 -4.52
N TYR A 143 -16.11 -12.66 -5.03
CA TYR A 143 -15.01 -11.91 -5.64
C TYR A 143 -14.03 -11.40 -4.59
N LYS A 144 -14.57 -10.88 -3.49
CA LYS A 144 -13.81 -10.39 -2.35
C LYS A 144 -12.91 -11.50 -1.79
N GLU A 145 -13.47 -12.68 -1.55
CA GLU A 145 -12.72 -13.84 -1.04
C GLU A 145 -11.57 -14.23 -1.97
N LYS A 146 -11.82 -14.28 -3.30
CA LYS A 146 -10.77 -14.57 -4.28
C LYS A 146 -9.64 -13.55 -4.24
N MET A 147 -9.97 -12.25 -4.18
CA MET A 147 -8.99 -11.18 -4.10
C MET A 147 -8.14 -11.28 -2.83
N TYR A 148 -8.75 -11.49 -1.67
CA TYR A 148 -8.00 -11.62 -0.42
C TYR A 148 -7.18 -12.90 -0.34
N LYS A 149 -7.63 -14.01 -0.94
CA LYS A 149 -6.80 -15.22 -1.12
C LYS A 149 -5.56 -14.92 -1.97
N LYS A 150 -5.72 -14.16 -3.07
CA LYS A 150 -4.59 -13.73 -3.92
C LYS A 150 -3.61 -12.86 -3.13
N ILE A 151 -4.10 -11.87 -2.39
CA ILE A 151 -3.27 -10.99 -1.54
C ILE A 151 -2.49 -11.83 -0.53
N LYS A 152 -3.16 -12.70 0.21
CA LYS A 152 -2.52 -13.57 1.21
C LYS A 152 -1.46 -14.49 0.60
N ALA A 153 -1.73 -15.08 -0.55
CA ALA A 153 -0.74 -15.89 -1.27
C ALA A 153 0.51 -15.08 -1.68
N LEU A 154 0.34 -13.81 -2.05
CA LEU A 154 1.46 -12.91 -2.35
C LEU A 154 2.23 -12.51 -1.09
N GLU A 155 1.55 -12.25 0.02
CA GLU A 155 2.17 -12.00 1.32
C GLU A 155 3.07 -13.17 1.74
N GLU A 156 2.56 -14.39 1.61
CA GLU A 156 3.31 -15.63 1.91
C GLU A 156 4.47 -15.83 0.92
N LYS A 157 4.22 -15.69 -0.38
CA LYS A 157 5.23 -15.89 -1.44
C LYS A 157 6.45 -14.99 -1.27
N TYR A 158 6.21 -13.72 -0.95
CA TYR A 158 7.27 -12.72 -0.83
C TYR A 158 7.75 -12.53 0.62
N ASN A 159 7.13 -13.21 1.58
CA ASN A 159 7.37 -13.04 3.01
C ASN A 159 7.30 -11.54 3.43
N ILE A 160 6.24 -10.88 3.00
CA ILE A 160 5.92 -9.46 3.27
C ILE A 160 4.45 -9.38 3.68
N SER A 161 4.13 -9.80 4.88
CA SER A 161 2.77 -9.69 5.44
C SER A 161 2.58 -8.36 6.17
N TYR A 162 1.35 -7.89 6.20
CA TYR A 162 0.98 -6.82 7.10
C TYR A 162 1.29 -7.24 8.54
N LYS A 163 2.07 -6.42 9.23
CA LYS A 163 2.37 -6.62 10.64
C LYS A 163 1.59 -5.63 11.48
N THR A 164 0.91 -6.14 12.48
CA THR A 164 0.28 -5.29 13.48
C THR A 164 1.34 -4.49 14.23
N ARG A 165 0.91 -3.40 14.85
CA ARG A 165 1.77 -2.56 15.67
C ARG A 165 2.43 -3.34 16.81
N GLU A 166 1.70 -4.29 17.41
CA GLU A 166 2.20 -5.12 18.51
C GLU A 166 3.29 -6.09 18.04
N GLU A 167 3.12 -6.70 16.88
CA GLU A 167 4.11 -7.59 16.28
C GLU A 167 5.41 -6.85 15.96
N LEU A 168 5.30 -5.68 15.32
CA LEU A 168 6.47 -4.84 15.02
C LEU A 168 7.20 -4.35 16.28
N HIS A 169 6.46 -4.07 17.35
CA HIS A 169 7.05 -3.67 18.63
C HIS A 169 7.79 -4.83 19.29
N LYS A 170 7.21 -6.04 19.28
CA LYS A 170 7.85 -7.27 19.79
C LYS A 170 9.13 -7.61 19.02
N GLU A 171 9.11 -7.52 17.70
CA GLU A 171 10.30 -7.79 16.87
C GLU A 171 11.43 -6.81 17.21
N LYS A 172 11.16 -5.52 17.34
CA LYS A 172 12.18 -4.52 17.70
C LYS A 172 12.79 -4.77 19.10
N ILE A 173 11.96 -5.15 20.07
CA ILE A 173 12.45 -5.48 21.42
C ILE A 173 13.37 -6.73 21.38
N ASN A 174 12.99 -7.74 20.60
CA ASN A 174 13.81 -8.96 20.49
C ASN A 174 15.14 -8.67 19.81
N THR A 175 15.15 -7.91 18.72
CA THR A 175 16.38 -7.50 18.03
C THR A 175 17.32 -6.71 18.96
N GLN A 176 16.79 -5.76 19.74
CA GLN A 176 17.60 -5.02 20.72
C GLN A 176 18.17 -5.91 21.82
N LYS A 177 17.42 -6.92 22.28
CA LYS A 177 17.93 -7.90 23.26
C LYS A 177 19.03 -8.79 22.69
N GLU A 178 18.89 -9.21 21.43
CA GLU A 178 19.93 -10.00 20.75
C GLU A 178 21.20 -9.19 20.55
N GLU A 179 21.10 -7.92 20.15
CA GLU A 179 22.23 -7.01 20.03
C GLU A 179 22.93 -6.76 21.37
N MET A 180 22.17 -6.63 22.47
CA MET A 180 22.75 -6.48 23.83
C MET A 180 23.43 -7.76 24.37
N LEU A 181 23.09 -8.94 23.86
CA LEU A 181 23.73 -10.20 24.25
C LEU A 181 25.02 -10.51 23.47
N LEU A 182 25.31 -9.73 22.43
CA LEU A 182 26.52 -9.86 21.60
C LEU A 182 27.67 -8.98 22.07
N PHE A 183 27.45 -8.18 23.11
CA PHE A 183 28.47 -7.35 23.80
C PHE A 183 28.51 -7.70 25.30
#